data_c9478d349172985408092771cbe54678
#
_entry.id   c9478d349172985408092771cbe54678
#
_cell.length_a   1.000
_cell.length_b   1.000
_cell.length_c   1.000
_cell.angle_alpha   90.00
_cell.angle_beta   90.00
_cell.angle_gamma   90.00
#
_symmetry.space_group_name_H-M   'P 1'
#
loop_
_entity.id
_entity.type
_entity.pdbx_description
1 polymer ?
#
loop_
_entity_poly.entity_id
_entity_poly.type
_entity_poly.pdbx_seq_one_letter_code
_entity_poly.pdbx_strand_id
1 'polypeptide(L)'
;APAVVQQECGSCHVVYPAALLPAESWRALMAGLPRHFGSDASVDASTARAIGTWYEANAGRGKRAREVPPEHRITRGAWFLREHREVSTATWKRAAVKTPANCSACHEGAAQGDFNEHAVRIPR
;
A
#
# COMPACT_ATOMS: atom_id res chain seq x y z
N ALA A 1 5.22 -12.04 0.05
CA ALA A 1 4.08 -12.14 -0.89
C ALA A 1 4.35 -13.17 -1.97
N PRO A 2 3.31 -13.84 -2.49
CA PRO A 2 3.50 -14.79 -3.59
C PRO A 2 4.08 -14.13 -4.85
N ALA A 3 4.73 -14.93 -5.68
CA ALA A 3 5.34 -14.44 -6.92
C ALA A 3 4.35 -13.68 -7.80
N VAL A 4 3.10 -14.15 -7.89
CA VAL A 4 2.07 -13.50 -8.71
C VAL A 4 1.76 -12.08 -8.22
N VAL A 5 1.76 -11.85 -6.92
CA VAL A 5 1.54 -10.52 -6.34
C VAL A 5 2.74 -9.62 -6.62
N GLN A 6 3.96 -10.13 -6.42
CA GLN A 6 5.17 -9.37 -6.71
C GLN A 6 5.23 -8.96 -8.18
N GLN A 7 4.90 -9.87 -9.07
CA GLN A 7 4.95 -9.63 -10.51
C GLN A 7 3.92 -8.61 -10.96
N GLU A 8 2.66 -8.79 -10.57
CA GLU A 8 1.56 -7.95 -11.09
C GLU A 8 1.44 -6.61 -10.37
N CYS A 9 1.57 -6.60 -9.06
CA CYS A 9 1.46 -5.36 -8.29
C CYS A 9 2.79 -4.62 -8.18
N GLY A 10 3.88 -5.36 -8.07
CA GLY A 10 5.22 -4.80 -7.91
C GLY A 10 5.81 -4.16 -9.15
N SER A 11 5.17 -4.33 -10.32
CA SER A 11 5.67 -3.74 -11.56
C SER A 11 5.54 -2.22 -11.62
N CYS A 12 4.61 -1.64 -10.85
CA CYS A 12 4.35 -0.20 -10.86
C CYS A 12 4.79 0.50 -9.59
N HIS A 13 4.67 -0.15 -8.45
CA HIS A 13 5.05 0.41 -7.15
C HIS A 13 5.43 -0.73 -6.20
N VAL A 14 5.90 -0.37 -5.01
CA VAL A 14 6.20 -1.38 -3.99
C VAL A 14 4.93 -2.16 -3.63
N VAL A 15 5.07 -3.46 -3.41
CA VAL A 15 3.94 -4.28 -2.95
C VAL A 15 3.62 -3.90 -1.51
N TYR A 16 2.42 -3.36 -1.29
CA TYR A 16 2.01 -2.95 0.05
C TYR A 16 1.67 -4.18 0.91
N PRO A 17 2.10 -4.20 2.18
CA PRO A 17 1.75 -5.28 3.09
C PRO A 17 0.23 -5.45 3.23
N ALA A 18 -0.23 -6.68 3.14
CA ALA A 18 -1.66 -6.99 3.26
C ALA A 18 -2.24 -6.54 4.61
N ALA A 19 -1.43 -6.56 5.65
CA ALA A 19 -1.88 -6.18 7.01
C ALA A 19 -2.23 -4.69 7.16
N LEU A 20 -1.92 -3.85 6.15
CA LEU A 20 -2.18 -2.41 6.24
C LEU A 20 -3.63 -2.03 5.94
N LEU A 21 -4.43 -2.93 5.38
CA LEU A 21 -5.83 -2.69 5.08
C LEU A 21 -6.70 -3.86 5.54
N PRO A 22 -7.98 -3.60 5.87
CA PRO A 22 -8.91 -4.68 6.16
C PRO A 22 -9.31 -5.43 4.88
N ALA A 23 -9.83 -6.65 5.04
CA ALA A 23 -10.23 -7.49 3.91
C ALA A 23 -11.23 -6.78 2.99
N GLU A 24 -12.15 -6.00 3.56
CA GLU A 24 -13.12 -5.24 2.79
C GLU A 24 -12.45 -4.30 1.79
N SER A 25 -11.39 -3.62 2.20
CA SER A 25 -10.65 -2.71 1.32
C SER A 25 -9.97 -3.48 0.19
N TRP A 26 -9.35 -4.61 0.50
CA TRP A 26 -8.71 -5.42 -0.54
C TRP A 26 -9.73 -5.94 -1.56
N ARG A 27 -10.92 -6.36 -1.10
CA ARG A 27 -11.99 -6.76 -2.03
C ARG A 27 -12.39 -5.62 -2.95
N ALA A 28 -12.57 -4.42 -2.40
CA ALA A 28 -12.96 -3.25 -3.20
C ALA A 28 -11.88 -2.87 -4.20
N LEU A 29 -10.61 -2.90 -3.80
CA LEU A 29 -9.49 -2.59 -4.69
C LEU A 29 -9.40 -3.59 -5.84
N MET A 30 -9.55 -4.88 -5.53
CA MET A 30 -9.51 -5.92 -6.55
C MET A 30 -10.68 -5.84 -7.53
N ALA A 31 -11.85 -5.41 -7.05
CA ALA A 31 -13.03 -5.22 -7.91
C ALA A 31 -12.88 -3.97 -8.81
N GLY A 32 -12.02 -3.04 -8.46
CA GLY A 32 -11.84 -1.77 -9.17
C GLY A 32 -10.54 -1.64 -9.95
N LEU A 33 -9.83 -2.73 -10.24
CA LEU A 33 -8.54 -2.67 -10.93
C LEU A 33 -8.53 -1.86 -12.23
N PRO A 34 -9.59 -1.86 -13.08
CA PRO A 34 -9.59 -1.02 -14.27
C PRO A 34 -9.51 0.48 -13.99
N ARG A 35 -9.82 0.89 -12.76
CA ARG A 35 -9.79 2.28 -12.31
C ARG A 35 -8.98 2.41 -11.03
N HIS A 36 -7.80 1.80 -11.03
CA HIS A 36 -6.92 1.76 -9.87
C HIS A 36 -6.20 3.10 -9.71
N PHE A 37 -6.82 4.01 -8.96
CA PHE A 37 -6.28 5.35 -8.68
C PHE A 37 -5.83 6.08 -9.94
N GLY A 38 -6.69 6.05 -10.97
CA GLY A 38 -6.43 6.74 -12.23
C GLY A 38 -5.69 5.91 -13.28
N SER A 39 -5.35 4.68 -12.97
CA SER A 39 -4.64 3.79 -13.90
C SER A 39 -5.39 2.47 -14.07
N ASP A 40 -5.25 1.86 -15.24
CA ASP A 40 -5.79 0.53 -15.48
C ASP A 40 -4.76 -0.51 -15.01
N ALA A 41 -5.08 -1.20 -13.91
CA ALA A 41 -4.25 -2.27 -13.35
C ALA A 41 -4.89 -3.64 -13.57
N SER A 42 -5.74 -3.78 -14.58
CA SER A 42 -6.46 -5.02 -14.87
C SER A 42 -5.50 -6.19 -15.14
N VAL A 43 -5.91 -7.35 -14.64
CA VAL A 43 -5.24 -8.63 -14.92
C VAL A 43 -6.35 -9.63 -15.28
N ASP A 44 -5.97 -10.79 -15.79
CA ASP A 44 -6.99 -11.80 -16.13
C ASP A 44 -7.72 -12.29 -14.87
N ALA A 45 -8.90 -12.89 -15.08
CA ALA A 45 -9.78 -13.29 -13.98
C ALA A 45 -9.14 -14.28 -13.01
N SER A 46 -8.38 -15.24 -13.50
CA SER A 46 -7.75 -16.23 -12.62
C SER A 46 -6.63 -15.62 -11.78
N THR A 47 -5.86 -14.71 -12.38
CA THR A 47 -4.82 -13.96 -11.68
C THR A 47 -5.44 -13.06 -10.61
N ALA A 48 -6.51 -12.35 -10.95
CA ALA A 48 -7.22 -11.49 -10.00
C ALA A 48 -7.73 -12.28 -8.80
N ARG A 49 -8.28 -13.48 -9.03
CA ARG A 49 -8.75 -14.35 -7.95
C ARG A 49 -7.60 -14.78 -7.03
N ALA A 50 -6.48 -15.17 -7.59
CA ALA A 50 -5.31 -15.60 -6.81
C ALA A 50 -4.78 -14.47 -5.94
N ILE A 51 -4.65 -13.27 -6.50
CA ILE A 51 -4.18 -12.08 -5.78
C ILE A 51 -5.17 -11.71 -4.68
N GLY A 52 -6.45 -11.64 -5.01
CA GLY A 52 -7.50 -11.27 -4.06
C GLY A 52 -7.58 -12.24 -2.89
N THR A 53 -7.50 -13.52 -3.16
CA THR A 53 -7.53 -14.56 -2.13
C THR A 53 -6.37 -14.38 -1.15
N TRP A 54 -5.18 -14.12 -1.67
CA TRP A 54 -4.02 -13.90 -0.81
C TRP A 54 -4.17 -12.66 0.06
N TYR A 55 -4.58 -11.52 -0.53
CA TYR A 55 -4.75 -10.29 0.23
C TYR A 55 -5.82 -10.42 1.30
N GLU A 56 -6.95 -11.05 0.98
CA GLU A 56 -8.02 -11.24 1.98
C GLU A 56 -7.57 -12.15 3.12
N ALA A 57 -6.85 -13.23 2.82
CA ALA A 57 -6.37 -14.16 3.83
C ALA A 57 -5.33 -13.53 4.77
N ASN A 58 -4.58 -12.56 4.28
CA ASN A 58 -3.50 -11.91 5.02
C ASN A 58 -3.83 -10.46 5.43
N ALA A 59 -5.08 -10.05 5.25
CA ALA A 59 -5.54 -8.70 5.56
C ALA A 59 -5.36 -8.35 7.04
N GLY A 60 -5.30 -7.05 7.32
CA GLY A 60 -5.17 -6.56 8.68
C GLY A 60 -6.42 -6.79 9.51
N ARG A 61 -6.23 -7.15 10.78
CA ARG A 61 -7.30 -7.39 11.75
C ARG A 61 -7.10 -6.61 13.04
N GLY A 62 -5.96 -5.96 13.18
CA GLY A 62 -5.61 -5.19 14.37
C GLY A 62 -5.89 -3.71 14.22
N LYS A 63 -5.25 -2.91 15.07
CA LYS A 63 -5.45 -1.46 15.13
C LYS A 63 -5.13 -0.74 13.83
N ARG A 64 -4.17 -1.25 13.04
CA ARG A 64 -3.76 -0.64 11.76
C ARG A 64 -4.86 -0.66 10.71
N ALA A 65 -5.76 -1.63 10.80
CA ALA A 65 -6.78 -1.89 9.81
C ALA A 65 -8.17 -1.97 10.45
N ARG A 66 -8.38 -1.27 11.57
CA ARG A 66 -9.67 -1.28 12.26
C ARG A 66 -10.77 -0.63 11.43
N GLU A 67 -10.42 0.40 10.69
CA GLU A 67 -11.37 1.17 9.91
C GLU A 67 -11.02 1.11 8.43
N VAL A 68 -12.06 1.16 7.59
CA VAL A 68 -11.87 1.30 6.14
C VAL A 68 -11.44 2.75 5.88
N PRO A 69 -10.25 2.97 5.33
CA PRO A 69 -9.81 4.33 5.06
C PRO A 69 -10.56 4.93 3.86
N PRO A 70 -10.63 6.27 3.76
CA PRO A 70 -11.26 6.92 2.62
C PRO A 70 -10.66 6.40 1.30
N GLU A 71 -11.54 6.03 0.37
CA GLU A 71 -11.16 5.51 -0.95
C GLU A 71 -10.29 4.24 -0.88
N HIS A 72 -10.30 3.55 0.27
CA HIS A 72 -9.46 2.37 0.53
C HIS A 72 -7.96 2.67 0.38
N ARG A 73 -7.57 3.95 0.57
CA ARG A 73 -6.17 4.38 0.47
C ARG A 73 -5.45 4.20 1.79
N ILE A 74 -4.38 3.42 1.80
CA ILE A 74 -3.53 3.23 2.99
C ILE A 74 -3.09 4.58 3.54
N THR A 75 -2.67 5.49 2.67
CA THR A 75 -2.12 6.80 3.04
C THR A 75 -3.16 7.78 3.59
N ARG A 76 -4.43 7.42 3.57
CA ARG A 76 -5.51 8.21 4.16
C ARG A 76 -6.09 7.58 5.42
N GLY A 77 -5.58 6.42 5.82
CA GLY A 77 -6.00 5.77 7.05
C GLY A 77 -5.54 6.53 8.30
N ALA A 78 -6.34 6.47 9.36
CA ALA A 78 -6.03 7.16 10.60
C ALA A 78 -4.67 6.72 11.18
N TRP A 79 -4.38 5.43 11.12
CA TRP A 79 -3.11 4.91 11.61
C TRP A 79 -1.93 5.48 10.83
N PHE A 80 -2.00 5.48 9.49
CA PHE A 80 -0.94 6.02 8.65
C PHE A 80 -0.69 7.51 8.97
N LEU A 81 -1.76 8.30 9.03
CA LEU A 81 -1.64 9.74 9.29
C LEU A 81 -1.03 10.02 10.65
N ARG A 82 -1.41 9.25 11.67
CA ARG A 82 -0.85 9.40 13.01
C ARG A 82 0.64 9.08 13.05
N GLU A 83 1.04 7.99 12.40
CA GLU A 83 2.45 7.56 12.38
C GLU A 83 3.35 8.49 11.55
N HIS A 84 2.76 9.26 10.64
CA HIS A 84 3.50 10.16 9.76
C HIS A 84 3.22 11.64 10.03
N ARG A 85 2.61 11.98 11.17
CA ARG A 85 2.25 13.37 11.48
C ARG A 85 3.43 14.33 11.54
N GLU A 86 4.64 13.82 11.78
CA GLU A 86 5.86 14.62 11.83
C GLU A 86 6.45 14.93 10.46
N VAL A 87 5.93 14.30 9.41
CA VAL A 87 6.40 14.56 8.04
C VAL A 87 5.67 15.77 7.49
N SER A 88 6.43 16.83 7.17
CA SER A 88 5.84 18.08 6.69
C SER A 88 5.30 17.94 5.26
N THR A 89 4.36 18.83 4.91
CA THR A 89 3.83 18.92 3.55
C THR A 89 4.95 19.15 2.53
N ALA A 90 5.93 19.98 2.87
CA ALA A 90 7.07 20.24 2.00
C ALA A 90 7.90 18.98 1.74
N THR A 91 8.06 18.14 2.77
CA THR A 91 8.78 16.86 2.63
C THR A 91 8.06 15.94 1.66
N TRP A 92 6.73 15.82 1.79
CA TRP A 92 5.94 14.99 0.87
C TRP A 92 6.06 15.42 -0.58
N LYS A 93 6.26 16.73 -0.82
CA LYS A 93 6.35 17.30 -2.17
C LYS A 93 7.74 17.26 -2.78
N ARG A 94 8.74 16.82 -2.05
CA ARG A 94 10.11 16.72 -2.58
C ARG A 94 10.15 15.80 -3.80
N ALA A 95 10.99 16.15 -4.79
CA ALA A 95 11.10 15.35 -6.02
C ALA A 95 11.47 13.90 -5.76
N ALA A 96 12.25 13.63 -4.72
CA ALA A 96 12.63 12.26 -4.35
C ALA A 96 11.51 11.48 -3.68
N VAL A 97 10.45 12.12 -3.21
CA VAL A 97 9.31 11.48 -2.57
C VAL A 97 8.09 11.46 -3.48
N LYS A 98 7.65 12.62 -3.94
CA LYS A 98 6.51 12.86 -4.84
C LYS A 98 5.14 12.66 -4.20
N THR A 99 4.92 11.57 -3.48
CA THR A 99 3.61 11.20 -2.95
C THR A 99 3.78 10.36 -1.68
N PRO A 100 2.82 10.44 -0.74
CA PRO A 100 2.83 9.58 0.45
C PRO A 100 2.80 8.08 0.15
N ALA A 101 2.36 7.68 -1.05
CA ALA A 101 2.31 6.28 -1.45
C ALA A 101 3.67 5.70 -1.81
N ASN A 102 4.69 6.56 -1.96
CA ASN A 102 6.04 6.13 -2.31
C ASN A 102 6.82 5.71 -1.05
N CYS A 103 6.45 4.59 -0.49
CA CYS A 103 7.02 4.09 0.78
C CYS A 103 8.52 3.89 0.71
N SER A 104 9.03 3.42 -0.42
CA SER A 104 10.45 3.13 -0.58
C SER A 104 11.33 4.38 -0.53
N ALA A 105 10.76 5.58 -0.72
CA ALA A 105 11.51 6.82 -0.65
C ALA A 105 12.14 7.05 0.73
N CYS A 106 11.47 6.59 1.79
CA CYS A 106 11.93 6.75 3.17
C CYS A 106 12.19 5.41 3.86
N HIS A 107 11.47 4.36 3.45
CA HIS A 107 11.60 3.01 3.98
C HIS A 107 12.38 2.14 2.99
N GLU A 108 13.69 2.07 3.14
CA GLU A 108 14.56 1.31 2.22
C GLU A 108 14.19 -0.17 2.14
N GLY A 109 13.69 -0.74 3.24
CA GLY A 109 13.27 -2.13 3.29
C GLY A 109 11.83 -2.40 2.90
N ALA A 110 11.13 -1.41 2.33
CA ALA A 110 9.69 -1.54 2.01
C ALA A 110 9.40 -2.73 1.10
N ALA A 111 10.24 -3.00 0.12
CA ALA A 111 10.06 -4.13 -0.80
C ALA A 111 10.12 -5.49 -0.08
N GLN A 112 10.78 -5.55 1.07
CA GLN A 112 10.88 -6.73 1.91
C GLN A 112 9.88 -6.70 3.08
N GLY A 113 8.98 -5.71 3.10
CA GLY A 113 7.99 -5.56 4.16
C GLY A 113 8.55 -4.95 5.45
N ASP A 114 9.74 -4.37 5.39
CA ASP A 114 10.38 -3.74 6.55
C ASP A 114 10.05 -2.25 6.58
N PHE A 115 9.27 -1.85 7.59
CA PHE A 115 8.87 -0.46 7.83
C PHE A 115 9.31 0.00 9.21
N ASN A 116 10.42 -0.54 9.71
CA ASN A 116 10.96 -0.19 11.02
C ASN A 116 11.27 1.31 11.09
N GLU A 117 10.72 2.00 12.08
CA GLU A 117 10.92 3.45 12.23
C GLU A 117 12.38 3.84 12.43
N HIS A 118 13.20 2.93 12.98
CA HIS A 118 14.63 3.18 13.20
C HIS A 118 15.46 3.12 11.92
N ALA A 119 14.87 2.62 10.83
CA ALA A 119 15.52 2.54 9.52
C ALA A 119 15.00 3.59 8.53
N VAL A 120 14.20 4.53 8.99
CA VAL A 120 13.66 5.61 8.14
C VAL A 120 14.77 6.55 7.73
N ARG A 121 14.83 6.88 6.43
CA ARG A 121 15.75 7.87 5.88
C ARG A 121 14.98 8.81 4.96
N ILE A 122 14.75 10.03 5.42
CA ILE A 122 14.01 11.02 4.65
C ILE A 122 14.96 11.64 3.60
N PRO A 123 14.66 11.50 2.29
CA PRO A 123 15.53 12.03 1.25
C PRO A 123 15.51 13.55 1.21
N ARG A 124 16.61 14.13 0.78
CA ARG A 124 16.75 15.57 0.64
C ARG A 124 16.04 16.10 -0.59
#